data_977873d6246edff0fe44c8f4440df7aa
#
_entry.id   977873d6246edff0fe44c8f4440df7aa
#
_cell.length_a   1.000
_cell.length_b   1.000
_cell.length_c   1.000
_cell.angle_alpha   90.00
_cell.angle_beta   90.00
_cell.angle_gamma   90.00
#
_symmetry.space_group_name_H-M   'P 1'
#
loop_
_entity.id
_entity.type
_entity.pdbx_description
1 polymer ?
#
loop_
_entity_poly.entity_id
_entity_poly.type
_entity_poly.pdbx_seq_one_letter_code
_entity_poly.pdbx_strand_id
1 'polypeptide(L)'
;MNLPSQGRGFYIAAAGGAAYQNLSHIRGALQDKGFNVKLEDRSHDMGMLSLQGPYSREILSKLTQTPLDNESFPFNTNQIISVAGHKVRALRVSFVGELGWELHIPRESCEPVYRALHQVGQHYGLVNAGYRAIDSLSIEKGYPHWHQEVSSISLYIRDMIIPSPDPS
;
A
#
# COMPACT_ATOMS: atom_id res chain seq x y z
N MET A 1 -9.32 6.62 1.42
CA MET A 1 -8.21 7.20 2.22
C MET A 1 -8.26 8.70 2.10
N ASN A 2 -8.36 9.45 3.19
CA ASN A 2 -8.41 10.91 3.14
C ASN A 2 -7.05 11.47 2.73
N LEU A 3 -7.06 12.45 1.81
CA LEU A 3 -5.87 13.24 1.51
C LEU A 3 -5.68 14.26 2.64
N PRO A 4 -4.65 14.15 3.48
CA PRO A 4 -4.39 15.18 4.45
C PRO A 4 -3.95 16.46 3.74
N SER A 5 -4.44 17.58 4.19
CA SER A 5 -3.94 18.95 4.05
C SER A 5 -4.26 19.79 2.81
N GLN A 6 -4.82 19.29 1.74
CA GLN A 6 -5.12 20.14 0.57
C GLN A 6 -6.51 19.86 -0.02
N GLY A 7 -7.55 20.17 0.72
CA GLY A 7 -8.89 20.07 0.19
C GLY A 7 -9.62 18.78 0.52
N ARG A 8 -10.86 18.70 0.11
CA ARG A 8 -11.75 17.57 0.31
C ARG A 8 -11.53 16.56 -0.84
N GLY A 9 -10.73 15.54 -0.60
CA GLY A 9 -10.48 14.53 -1.62
C GLY A 9 -10.09 13.19 -1.04
N PHE A 10 -10.16 12.16 -1.89
CA PHE A 10 -9.78 10.80 -1.56
C PHE A 10 -8.69 10.35 -2.53
N TYR A 11 -7.70 9.66 -2.02
CA TYR A 11 -6.74 8.92 -2.82
C TYR A 11 -7.14 7.45 -2.79
N ILE A 12 -7.39 6.89 -3.97
CA ILE A 12 -7.84 5.50 -4.12
C ILE A 12 -6.70 4.73 -4.78
N ALA A 13 -6.17 3.74 -4.08
CA ALA A 13 -5.29 2.73 -4.66
C ALA A 13 -6.11 1.46 -4.88
N ALA A 14 -6.02 0.89 -6.07
CA ALA A 14 -6.77 -0.29 -6.47
C ALA A 14 -5.87 -1.26 -7.22
N ALA A 15 -6.25 -2.54 -7.23
CA ALA A 15 -5.54 -3.58 -7.98
C ALA A 15 -5.53 -3.28 -9.48
N GLY A 16 -4.35 -3.37 -10.09
CA GLY A 16 -4.18 -3.07 -11.52
C GLY A 16 -5.05 -3.93 -12.44
N GLY A 17 -5.25 -5.21 -12.12
CA GLY A 17 -6.11 -6.11 -12.88
C GLY A 17 -7.60 -5.71 -12.90
N ALA A 18 -8.05 -4.96 -11.90
CA ALA A 18 -9.43 -4.46 -11.80
C ALA A 18 -9.56 -2.96 -12.11
N ALA A 19 -8.49 -2.30 -12.57
CA ALA A 19 -8.45 -0.85 -12.73
C ALA A 19 -9.57 -0.31 -13.62
N TYR A 20 -9.80 -0.92 -14.78
CA TYR A 20 -10.85 -0.52 -15.71
C TYR A 20 -12.26 -0.67 -15.10
N GLN A 21 -12.52 -1.79 -14.45
CA GLN A 21 -13.81 -2.07 -13.81
C GLN A 21 -14.08 -1.08 -12.67
N ASN A 22 -13.08 -0.85 -11.80
CA ASN A 22 -13.18 0.09 -10.71
C ASN A 22 -13.42 1.52 -11.19
N LEU A 23 -12.67 1.95 -12.21
CA LEU A 23 -12.83 3.28 -12.79
C LEU A 23 -14.21 3.48 -13.42
N SER A 24 -14.71 2.47 -14.16
CA SER A 24 -16.02 2.50 -14.78
C SER A 24 -17.15 2.54 -13.74
N HIS A 25 -17.02 1.74 -12.68
CA HIS A 25 -17.98 1.73 -11.57
C HIS A 25 -18.06 3.09 -10.87
N ILE A 26 -16.90 3.68 -10.56
CA ILE A 26 -16.87 5.00 -9.89
C ILE A 26 -17.47 6.07 -10.80
N ARG A 27 -17.14 6.07 -12.10
CA ARG A 27 -17.71 7.03 -13.07
C ARG A 27 -19.23 6.90 -13.16
N GLY A 28 -19.74 5.67 -13.27
CA GLY A 28 -21.18 5.42 -13.27
C GLY A 28 -21.86 5.94 -12.01
N ALA A 29 -21.32 5.59 -10.83
CA ALA A 29 -21.88 6.05 -9.55
C ALA A 29 -21.87 7.58 -9.40
N LEU A 30 -20.83 8.27 -9.88
CA LEU A 30 -20.76 9.73 -9.88
C LEU A 30 -21.84 10.35 -10.78
N GLN A 31 -22.07 9.77 -11.97
CA GLN A 31 -23.05 10.23 -12.93
C GLN A 31 -24.47 9.98 -12.42
N ASP A 32 -24.78 8.76 -11.97
CA ASP A 32 -26.10 8.36 -11.53
C ASP A 32 -26.59 9.15 -10.30
N LYS A 33 -25.67 9.49 -9.42
CA LYS A 33 -25.98 10.20 -8.17
C LYS A 33 -25.81 11.72 -8.25
N GLY A 34 -25.33 12.23 -9.37
CA GLY A 34 -25.11 13.67 -9.59
C GLY A 34 -24.13 14.31 -8.61
N PHE A 35 -23.13 13.58 -8.12
CA PHE A 35 -22.13 14.12 -7.20
C PHE A 35 -21.22 15.14 -7.91
N ASN A 36 -21.03 16.29 -7.31
CA ASN A 36 -20.06 17.28 -7.78
C ASN A 36 -18.64 16.93 -7.32
N VAL A 37 -18.06 15.93 -7.96
CA VAL A 37 -16.73 15.40 -7.66
C VAL A 37 -15.93 15.26 -8.96
N LYS A 38 -14.67 15.71 -8.93
CA LYS A 38 -13.72 15.47 -10.02
C LYS A 38 -13.00 14.15 -9.77
N LEU A 39 -13.09 13.21 -10.70
CA LEU A 39 -12.34 11.96 -10.71
C LEU A 39 -11.12 12.10 -11.65
N GLU A 40 -9.93 11.87 -11.12
CA GLU A 40 -8.69 11.86 -11.87
C GLU A 40 -8.03 10.49 -11.81
N ASP A 41 -7.76 9.90 -12.96
CA ASP A 41 -6.93 8.70 -13.06
C ASP A 41 -5.46 9.12 -13.17
N ARG A 42 -4.66 8.72 -12.17
CA ARG A 42 -3.24 9.01 -12.07
C ARG A 42 -2.38 7.75 -12.20
N SER A 43 -2.94 6.66 -12.70
CA SER A 43 -2.28 5.34 -12.77
C SER A 43 -0.99 5.37 -13.59
N HIS A 44 -0.93 6.20 -14.63
CA HIS A 44 0.26 6.32 -15.47
C HIS A 44 1.31 7.32 -14.97
N ASP A 45 0.92 8.15 -14.01
CA ASP A 45 1.80 9.20 -13.45
C ASP A 45 2.56 8.74 -12.21
N MET A 46 2.17 7.60 -11.66
CA MET A 46 2.68 7.09 -10.39
C MET A 46 3.24 5.68 -10.55
N GLY A 47 4.34 5.41 -9.86
CA GLY A 47 4.81 4.07 -9.60
C GLY A 47 4.66 3.71 -8.13
N MET A 48 4.75 2.43 -7.80
CA MET A 48 4.68 1.94 -6.43
C MET A 48 5.85 1.01 -6.14
N LEU A 49 6.54 1.25 -5.03
CA LEU A 49 7.54 0.36 -4.45
C LEU A 49 7.06 -0.05 -3.07
N SER A 50 7.10 -1.34 -2.78
CA SER A 50 6.78 -1.87 -1.45
C SER A 50 8.08 -2.24 -0.74
N LEU A 51 8.40 -1.52 0.34
CA LEU A 51 9.55 -1.82 1.21
C LEU A 51 9.03 -2.52 2.45
N GLN A 52 9.33 -3.81 2.60
CA GLN A 52 8.80 -4.67 3.65
C GLN A 52 9.93 -5.44 4.35
N GLY A 53 9.70 -5.81 5.60
CA GLY A 53 10.60 -6.63 6.39
C GLY A 53 11.13 -5.94 7.65
N PRO A 54 11.86 -6.66 8.52
CA PRO A 54 12.24 -6.17 9.83
C PRO A 54 13.13 -4.92 9.79
N TYR A 55 13.94 -4.76 8.76
CA TYR A 55 14.85 -3.61 8.59
C TYR A 55 14.28 -2.50 7.70
N SER A 56 13.01 -2.59 7.30
CA SER A 56 12.39 -1.58 6.42
C SER A 56 12.41 -0.17 7.02
N ARG A 57 12.22 -0.06 8.34
CA ARG A 57 12.28 1.21 9.06
C ARG A 57 13.67 1.80 9.07
N GLU A 58 14.68 1.01 9.36
CA GLU A 58 16.08 1.42 9.39
C GLU A 58 16.53 1.90 8.00
N ILE A 59 16.18 1.17 6.96
CA ILE A 59 16.49 1.54 5.58
C ILE A 59 15.82 2.87 5.23
N LEU A 60 14.52 2.98 5.45
CA LEU A 60 13.76 4.17 5.09
C LEU A 60 14.22 5.40 5.90
N SER A 61 14.57 5.23 7.17
CA SER A 61 15.04 6.32 8.04
C SER A 61 16.34 6.96 7.58
N LYS A 62 17.17 6.26 6.79
CA LYS A 62 18.38 6.83 6.18
C LYS A 62 18.09 7.76 5.01
N LEU A 63 16.89 7.70 4.46
CA LEU A 63 16.48 8.41 3.24
C LEU A 63 15.42 9.49 3.49
N THR A 64 14.89 9.59 4.72
CA THR A 64 13.90 10.59 5.10
C THR A 64 14.21 11.20 6.46
N GLN A 65 13.80 12.45 6.66
CA GLN A 65 13.83 13.11 7.97
C GLN A 65 12.52 12.93 8.74
N THR A 66 11.49 12.34 8.11
CA THR A 66 10.20 12.11 8.75
C THR A 66 10.33 11.01 9.81
N PRO A 67 9.84 11.22 11.03
CA PRO A 67 9.80 10.17 12.04
C PRO A 67 8.95 8.98 11.56
N LEU A 68 9.49 7.77 11.73
CA LEU A 68 8.88 6.52 11.25
C LEU A 68 8.47 5.58 12.40
N ASP A 69 8.50 6.06 13.64
CA ASP A 69 8.03 5.32 14.80
C ASP A 69 6.50 5.10 14.76
N ASN A 70 6.00 4.29 15.69
CA ASN A 70 4.60 3.90 15.70
C ASN A 70 3.65 5.05 16.06
N GLU A 71 4.12 6.03 16.83
CA GLU A 71 3.31 7.20 17.23
C GLU A 71 3.23 8.21 16.10
N SER A 72 4.38 8.52 15.49
CA SER A 72 4.48 9.51 14.41
C SER A 72 3.89 9.01 13.08
N PHE A 73 3.98 7.70 12.84
CA PHE A 73 3.47 7.07 11.62
C PHE A 73 2.71 5.78 11.95
N PRO A 74 1.47 5.86 12.46
CA PRO A 74 0.67 4.69 12.83
C PRO A 74 0.36 3.77 11.65
N PHE A 75 0.13 2.48 11.94
CA PHE A 75 -0.34 1.51 10.94
C PHE A 75 -1.68 1.97 10.34
N ASN A 76 -1.93 1.64 9.09
CA ASN A 76 -3.08 2.10 8.29
C ASN A 76 -3.16 3.63 8.08
N THR A 77 -2.05 4.33 8.23
CA THR A 77 -1.99 5.77 7.90
C THR A 77 -1.13 6.02 6.65
N ASN A 78 -1.25 7.22 6.11
CA ASN A 78 -0.39 7.67 5.04
C ASN A 78 0.11 9.10 5.28
N GLN A 79 1.31 9.37 4.81
CA GLN A 79 1.92 10.69 4.86
C GLN A 79 2.62 10.98 3.54
N ILE A 80 2.75 12.26 3.22
CA ILE A 80 3.65 12.70 2.15
C ILE A 80 4.98 13.04 2.80
N ILE A 81 6.00 12.30 2.41
CA ILE A 81 7.36 12.42 2.96
C ILE A 81 8.36 12.70 1.84
N SER A 82 9.54 13.16 2.20
CA SER A 82 10.67 13.22 1.27
C SER A 82 11.52 11.97 1.43
N VAL A 83 11.73 11.22 0.35
CA VAL A 83 12.62 10.04 0.32
C VAL A 83 13.73 10.32 -0.68
N ALA A 84 14.97 10.34 -0.23
CA ALA A 84 16.14 10.70 -1.05
C ALA A 84 15.95 12.03 -1.84
N GLY A 85 15.28 13.02 -1.23
CA GLY A 85 14.98 14.30 -1.87
C GLY A 85 13.74 14.34 -2.76
N HIS A 86 13.07 13.20 -2.97
CA HIS A 86 11.86 13.10 -3.80
C HIS A 86 10.60 13.06 -2.94
N LYS A 87 9.56 13.75 -3.41
CA LYS A 87 8.25 13.75 -2.74
C LYS A 87 7.52 12.44 -2.99
N VAL A 88 7.21 11.70 -1.94
CA VAL A 88 6.63 10.36 -1.99
C VAL A 88 5.41 10.32 -1.07
N ARG A 89 4.33 9.66 -1.49
CA ARG A 89 3.26 9.28 -0.58
C ARG A 89 3.59 7.90 0.00
N ALA A 90 3.91 7.86 1.27
CA ALA A 90 4.16 6.62 1.98
C ALA A 90 2.88 6.17 2.69
N LEU A 91 2.50 4.92 2.52
CA LEU A 91 1.39 4.25 3.20
C LEU A 91 1.97 3.19 4.13
N ARG A 92 1.66 3.25 5.40
CA ARG A 92 2.07 2.20 6.33
C ARG A 92 1.07 1.05 6.31
N VAL A 93 1.22 0.21 5.32
CA VAL A 93 0.39 -0.98 5.07
C VAL A 93 1.27 -2.16 4.67
N SER A 94 0.74 -3.37 4.79
CA SER A 94 1.46 -4.57 4.40
C SER A 94 0.51 -5.62 3.86
N PHE A 95 0.85 -6.20 2.72
CA PHE A 95 0.20 -7.40 2.18
C PHE A 95 0.80 -8.69 2.71
N VAL A 96 1.99 -8.61 3.27
CA VAL A 96 2.77 -9.77 3.73
C VAL A 96 2.86 -9.87 5.26
N GLY A 97 2.19 -8.97 5.98
CA GLY A 97 2.20 -8.95 7.44
C GLY A 97 3.54 -8.55 8.07
N GLU A 98 4.48 -8.03 7.29
CA GLU A 98 5.75 -7.50 7.76
C GLU A 98 5.66 -6.00 8.02
N LEU A 99 6.60 -5.48 8.85
CA LEU A 99 6.81 -4.05 8.98
C LEU A 99 7.18 -3.45 7.62
N GLY A 100 6.55 -2.34 7.24
CA GLY A 100 6.92 -1.70 6.00
C GLY A 100 6.00 -0.59 5.53
N TRP A 101 6.30 -0.10 4.35
CA TRP A 101 5.57 0.97 3.67
C TRP A 101 5.42 0.68 2.19
N GLU A 102 4.28 1.02 1.65
CA GLU A 102 4.09 1.23 0.22
C GLU A 102 4.43 2.68 -0.11
N LEU A 103 5.34 2.86 -1.04
CA LEU A 103 5.82 4.16 -1.50
C LEU A 103 5.20 4.45 -2.88
N HIS A 104 4.25 5.36 -2.93
CA HIS A 104 3.65 5.83 -4.16
C HIS A 104 4.44 7.05 -4.65
N ILE A 105 5.07 6.91 -5.78
CA ILE A 105 6.16 7.79 -6.24
C ILE A 105 5.79 8.36 -7.60
N PRO A 106 5.94 9.67 -7.85
CA PRO A 106 5.85 10.20 -9.20
C PRO A 106 6.78 9.44 -10.15
N ARG A 107 6.29 9.14 -11.35
CA ARG A 107 6.95 8.24 -12.31
C ARG A 107 8.43 8.59 -12.54
N GLU A 108 8.72 9.86 -12.70
CA GLU A 108 10.08 10.39 -12.93
C GLU A 108 11.01 10.20 -11.72
N SER A 109 10.45 10.01 -10.54
CA SER A 109 11.20 9.82 -9.28
C SER A 109 11.34 8.35 -8.89
N CYS A 110 10.69 7.40 -9.60
CA CYS A 110 10.71 5.99 -9.24
C CYS A 110 12.12 5.40 -9.27
N GLU A 111 12.85 5.61 -10.34
CA GLU A 111 14.19 5.05 -10.49
C GLU A 111 15.18 5.63 -9.47
N PRO A 112 15.30 6.95 -9.27
CA PRO A 112 16.15 7.51 -8.23
C PRO A 112 15.84 6.99 -6.83
N VAL A 113 14.57 6.91 -6.45
CA VAL A 113 14.15 6.39 -5.13
C VAL A 113 14.48 4.91 -5.00
N TYR A 114 14.21 4.10 -6.02
CA TYR A 114 14.57 2.68 -6.03
C TYR A 114 16.07 2.46 -5.83
N ARG A 115 16.90 3.20 -6.58
CA ARG A 115 18.37 3.12 -6.47
C ARG A 115 18.85 3.51 -5.08
N ALA A 116 18.31 4.58 -4.50
CA ALA A 116 18.64 5.01 -3.14
C ALA A 116 18.28 3.96 -2.09
N LEU A 117 17.07 3.37 -2.18
CA LEU A 117 16.64 2.27 -1.31
C LEU A 117 17.58 1.06 -1.42
N HIS A 118 17.94 0.67 -2.64
CA HIS A 118 18.87 -0.45 -2.87
C HIS A 118 20.26 -0.16 -2.32
N GLN A 119 20.80 1.02 -2.55
CA GLN A 119 22.13 1.41 -2.06
C GLN A 119 22.24 1.32 -0.54
N VAL A 120 21.25 1.85 0.16
CA VAL A 120 21.21 1.76 1.64
C VAL A 120 20.90 0.32 2.07
N GLY A 121 19.94 -0.31 1.40
CA GLY A 121 19.41 -1.61 1.77
C GLY A 121 20.40 -2.77 1.64
N GLN A 122 21.43 -2.64 0.80
CA GLN A 122 22.49 -3.66 0.67
C GLN A 122 23.10 -4.06 2.00
N HIS A 123 23.33 -3.09 2.88
CA HIS A 123 23.90 -3.33 4.21
C HIS A 123 22.96 -4.08 5.17
N TYR A 124 21.66 -4.13 4.81
CA TYR A 124 20.60 -4.77 5.58
C TYR A 124 20.10 -6.05 4.91
N GLY A 125 20.75 -6.50 3.83
CA GLY A 125 20.33 -7.68 3.07
C GLY A 125 19.06 -7.47 2.25
N LEU A 126 18.75 -6.23 1.83
CA LEU A 126 17.62 -5.94 0.95
C LEU A 126 17.76 -6.67 -0.38
N VAL A 127 16.72 -7.38 -0.76
CA VAL A 127 16.62 -8.08 -2.04
C VAL A 127 15.32 -7.73 -2.75
N ASN A 128 15.30 -7.87 -4.07
CA ASN A 128 14.08 -7.78 -4.83
C ASN A 128 13.23 -9.05 -4.63
N ALA A 129 11.95 -8.86 -4.36
CA ALA A 129 10.98 -9.93 -4.19
C ALA A 129 9.88 -9.82 -5.24
N GLY A 130 9.46 -10.95 -5.77
CA GLY A 130 8.35 -11.04 -6.73
C GLY A 130 7.08 -11.59 -6.10
N TYR A 131 6.03 -11.78 -6.90
CA TYR A 131 4.72 -12.24 -6.44
C TYR A 131 4.76 -13.55 -5.67
N ARG A 132 5.60 -14.51 -6.06
CA ARG A 132 5.71 -15.79 -5.32
C ARG A 132 6.21 -15.62 -3.89
N ALA A 133 7.09 -14.65 -3.66
CA ALA A 133 7.54 -14.31 -2.31
C ALA A 133 6.41 -13.64 -1.51
N ILE A 134 5.63 -12.76 -2.14
CA ILE A 134 4.46 -12.12 -1.54
C ILE A 134 3.44 -13.20 -1.12
N ASP A 135 3.12 -14.13 -2.01
CA ASP A 135 2.18 -15.24 -1.72
C ASP A 135 2.66 -16.08 -0.53
N SER A 136 3.94 -16.49 -0.54
CA SER A 136 4.53 -17.29 0.53
C SER A 136 4.49 -16.58 1.89
N LEU A 137 4.89 -15.31 1.93
CA LEU A 137 4.89 -14.50 3.15
C LEU A 137 3.47 -14.21 3.65
N SER A 138 2.53 -13.98 2.73
CA SER A 138 1.11 -13.76 3.08
C SER A 138 0.50 -15.01 3.73
N ILE A 139 0.78 -16.19 3.16
CA ILE A 139 0.32 -17.48 3.73
C ILE A 139 0.93 -17.71 5.12
N GLU A 140 2.23 -17.45 5.28
CA GLU A 140 2.93 -17.57 6.56
C GLU A 140 2.27 -16.73 7.66
N LYS A 141 1.81 -15.52 7.31
CA LYS A 141 1.14 -14.59 8.24
C LYS A 141 -0.37 -14.81 8.33
N GLY A 142 -0.94 -15.71 7.54
CA GLY A 142 -2.38 -15.93 7.49
C GLY A 142 -3.15 -14.77 6.85
N TYR A 143 -2.55 -14.10 5.89
CA TYR A 143 -3.16 -12.99 5.13
C TYR A 143 -3.72 -13.53 3.80
N PRO A 144 -4.97 -13.99 3.77
CA PRO A 144 -5.55 -14.55 2.55
C PRO A 144 -5.79 -13.47 1.49
N HIS A 145 -5.51 -13.81 0.24
CA HIS A 145 -5.74 -12.92 -0.89
C HIS A 145 -7.17 -13.03 -1.39
N TRP A 146 -7.82 -11.89 -1.58
CA TRP A 146 -9.14 -11.82 -2.18
C TRP A 146 -9.09 -12.34 -3.62
N HIS A 147 -10.08 -13.12 -4.01
CA HIS A 147 -10.22 -13.86 -5.27
C HIS A 147 -9.32 -15.08 -5.47
N GLN A 148 -8.25 -15.25 -4.73
CA GLN A 148 -7.42 -16.44 -4.80
C GLN A 148 -7.82 -17.43 -3.70
N GLU A 149 -7.76 -16.99 -2.46
CA GLU A 149 -7.98 -17.82 -1.28
C GLU A 149 -9.30 -17.46 -0.57
N VAL A 150 -9.79 -16.26 -0.79
CA VAL A 150 -11.03 -15.75 -0.18
C VAL A 150 -11.96 -15.22 -1.26
N SER A 151 -13.19 -15.71 -1.21
CA SER A 151 -14.32 -15.19 -1.97
C SER A 151 -15.48 -14.96 -1.01
N SER A 152 -16.58 -14.37 -1.49
CA SER A 152 -17.81 -14.24 -0.68
C SER A 152 -18.29 -15.58 -0.11
N ILE A 153 -18.08 -16.68 -0.84
CA ILE A 153 -18.44 -18.05 -0.41
C ILE A 153 -17.44 -18.56 0.64
N SER A 154 -16.13 -18.30 0.44
CA SER A 154 -15.09 -18.73 1.37
C SER A 154 -15.20 -18.06 2.74
N LEU A 155 -15.59 -16.79 2.78
CA LEU A 155 -15.85 -16.07 4.03
C LEU A 155 -17.00 -16.73 4.81
N TYR A 156 -18.06 -17.12 4.11
CA TYR A 156 -19.20 -17.80 4.73
C TYR A 156 -18.78 -19.15 5.37
N ILE A 157 -17.93 -19.91 4.69
CA ILE A 157 -17.41 -21.19 5.21
C ILE A 157 -16.47 -20.97 6.39
N ARG A 158 -15.62 -19.93 6.37
CA ARG A 158 -14.70 -19.59 7.46
C ARG A 158 -15.45 -19.28 8.75
N ASP A 159 -16.50 -18.47 8.69
CA ASP A 159 -17.31 -18.11 9.87
C ASP A 159 -18.06 -19.31 10.43
N MET A 160 -18.30 -20.36 9.62
CA MET A 160 -18.89 -21.62 10.07
C MET A 160 -17.89 -22.59 10.72
N ILE A 161 -16.60 -22.51 10.38
CA ILE A 161 -15.57 -23.48 10.77
C ILE A 161 -14.66 -22.94 11.88
N ILE A 162 -14.44 -21.63 11.93
CA ILE A 162 -13.60 -21.00 12.95
C ILE A 162 -14.53 -20.20 13.88
N PRO A 163 -14.78 -20.65 15.10
CA PRO A 163 -15.47 -19.84 16.09
C PRO A 163 -14.68 -18.53 16.27
N SER A 164 -15.39 -17.41 16.25
CA SER A 164 -14.77 -16.13 16.61
C SER A 164 -14.09 -16.28 17.96
N PRO A 165 -12.85 -15.78 18.15
CA PRO A 165 -12.27 -15.74 19.48
C PRO A 165 -13.21 -14.90 20.36
N ASP A 166 -13.58 -15.49 21.49
CA ASP A 166 -14.42 -14.88 22.50
C ASP A 166 -13.83 -13.51 22.89
N PRO A 167 -14.59 -12.43 22.87
CA PRO A 167 -14.10 -11.13 23.30
C PRO A 167 -14.07 -11.09 24.83
N SER A 168 -13.05 -11.67 25.43
CA SER A 168 -12.73 -11.53 26.86
C SER A 168 -11.47 -10.74 27.05
#